data_97c0068cd0a87929190f0c9ecc985c31
#
_entry.id   97c0068cd0a87929190f0c9ecc985c31
#
_cell.length_a   1.000
_cell.length_b   1.000
_cell.length_c   1.000
_cell.angle_alpha   90.00
_cell.angle_beta   90.00
_cell.angle_gamma   90.00
#
_symmetry.space_group_name_H-M   'P 1'
#
loop_
_entity.id
_entity.type
_entity.pdbx_description
1 polymer ?
#
loop_
_entity_poly.entity_id
_entity_poly.type
_entity_poly.pdbx_seq_one_letter_code
_entity_poly.pdbx_strand_id
1 'polypeptide(L)'
;NYDHKAPAELPMEMQDTYVRLDNSIAELLELIDRKVGLNNTLFFITSTGYADADPVDSPQYKIPGGEFHIERCSALLNLYLAAIYGERQWVEAHFEQQIYLNHKLIEQKQLNISEILNRAAEFLVQFSGVKDVYSSQRLQLGAWTPTIDKIKNYYNPICSGDLWIEVLPGWTVFREHSLDTQVQRYSYASAPLIFIGNGMKPEIIHAPIKIGNIAPTVAHYMRIRAPNAAVLAPMTDIRK
;
A
#
# COMPACT_ATOMS: atom_id res chain seq x y z
N ASN A 1 13.77 3.58 13.01
CA ASN A 1 12.34 3.71 13.12
C ASN A 1 11.99 4.94 13.93
N TYR A 2 11.36 5.93 13.30
CA TYR A 2 11.04 7.21 13.93
C TYR A 2 9.58 7.31 14.38
N ASP A 3 8.81 6.26 14.17
CA ASP A 3 7.43 6.18 14.60
C ASP A 3 7.35 6.24 16.13
N HIS A 4 6.46 7.07 16.63
CA HIS A 4 6.21 7.24 18.07
C HIS A 4 7.34 7.86 18.89
N LYS A 5 8.41 8.35 18.27
CA LYS A 5 9.46 9.12 18.96
C LYS A 5 9.06 10.59 19.03
N ALA A 6 9.36 11.22 20.18
CA ALA A 6 9.22 12.67 20.29
C ALA A 6 10.22 13.37 19.35
N PRO A 7 9.91 14.56 18.80
CA PRO A 7 10.83 15.28 17.91
C PRO A 7 12.24 15.45 18.48
N ALA A 8 12.36 15.62 19.79
CA ALA A 8 13.65 15.75 20.48
C ALA A 8 14.46 14.44 20.54
N GLU A 9 13.83 13.30 20.31
CA GLU A 9 14.47 11.98 20.30
C GLU A 9 14.91 11.53 18.91
N LEU A 10 14.58 12.34 17.89
CA LEU A 10 14.98 12.07 16.52
C LEU A 10 16.47 12.35 16.33
N PRO A 11 17.17 11.57 15.48
CA PRO A 11 18.53 11.90 15.07
C PRO A 11 18.63 13.31 14.50
N MET A 12 19.79 13.94 14.66
CA MET A 12 20.03 15.32 14.21
C MET A 12 19.77 15.50 12.71
N GLU A 13 20.11 14.50 11.90
CA GLU A 13 19.86 14.50 10.45
C GLU A 13 18.37 14.54 10.12
N MET A 14 17.55 13.89 10.93
CA MET A 14 16.10 13.90 10.73
C MET A 14 15.50 15.24 11.15
N GLN A 15 15.98 15.82 12.25
CA GLN A 15 15.57 17.16 12.68
C GLN A 15 15.92 18.20 11.60
N ASP A 16 17.15 18.15 11.05
CA ASP A 16 17.57 19.02 9.95
C ASP A 16 16.70 18.83 8.71
N THR A 17 16.33 17.59 8.39
CA THR A 17 15.42 17.30 7.26
C THR A 17 14.05 17.97 7.45
N TYR A 18 13.48 17.93 8.66
CA TYR A 18 12.21 18.62 8.93
C TYR A 18 12.34 20.13 8.81
N VAL A 19 13.42 20.72 9.31
CA VAL A 19 13.67 22.16 9.20
C VAL A 19 13.82 22.58 7.73
N ARG A 20 14.53 21.80 6.92
CA ARG A 20 14.65 22.06 5.47
C ARG A 20 13.33 21.92 4.74
N LEU A 21 12.52 20.90 5.10
CA LEU A 21 11.19 20.71 4.54
C LEU A 21 10.28 21.91 4.86
N ASP A 22 10.30 22.38 6.10
CA ASP A 22 9.53 23.56 6.53
C ASP A 22 9.92 24.81 5.72
N ASN A 23 11.23 25.07 5.57
CA ASN A 23 11.72 26.17 4.74
C ASN A 23 11.27 26.03 3.27
N SER A 24 11.35 24.83 2.69
CA SER A 24 10.91 24.58 1.31
C SER A 24 9.40 24.79 1.13
N ILE A 25 8.60 24.43 2.12
CA ILE A 25 7.16 24.69 2.14
C ILE A 25 6.90 26.21 2.24
N ALA A 26 7.65 26.93 3.09
CA ALA A 26 7.53 28.38 3.22
C ALA A 26 7.84 29.08 1.88
N GLU A 27 8.93 28.72 1.20
CA GLU A 27 9.28 29.26 -0.13
C GLU A 27 8.19 28.98 -1.16
N LEU A 28 7.62 27.77 -1.15
CA LEU A 28 6.50 27.41 -2.04
C LEU A 28 5.28 28.28 -1.77
N LEU A 29 4.92 28.48 -0.50
CA LEU A 29 3.79 29.32 -0.10
C LEU A 29 3.98 30.77 -0.52
N GLU A 30 5.18 31.34 -0.34
CA GLU A 30 5.52 32.68 -0.80
C GLU A 30 5.43 32.82 -2.32
N LEU A 31 5.91 31.82 -3.07
CA LEU A 31 5.81 31.81 -4.51
C LEU A 31 4.35 31.80 -4.98
N ILE A 32 3.52 30.99 -4.34
CA ILE A 32 2.09 30.89 -4.68
C ILE A 32 1.37 32.19 -4.32
N ASP A 33 1.69 32.78 -3.16
CA ASP A 33 1.08 34.05 -2.78
C ASP A 33 1.37 35.14 -3.81
N ARG A 34 2.62 35.24 -4.26
CA ARG A 34 3.01 36.20 -5.31
C ARG A 34 2.37 35.96 -6.69
N LYS A 35 2.10 34.69 -7.04
CA LYS A 35 1.63 34.33 -8.39
C LYS A 35 0.12 34.19 -8.50
N VAL A 36 -0.52 33.64 -7.51
CA VAL A 36 -1.92 33.25 -7.50
C VAL A 36 -2.70 33.91 -6.36
N GLY A 37 -2.02 34.15 -5.25
CA GLY A 37 -2.59 34.57 -3.97
C GLY A 37 -3.04 33.39 -3.12
N LEU A 38 -2.64 33.37 -1.84
CA LEU A 38 -3.04 32.31 -0.90
C LEU A 38 -4.57 32.23 -0.71
N ASN A 39 -5.25 33.36 -0.83
CA ASN A 39 -6.72 33.41 -0.75
C ASN A 39 -7.43 32.66 -1.89
N ASN A 40 -6.74 32.40 -2.99
CA ASN A 40 -7.27 31.68 -4.16
C ASN A 40 -6.80 30.23 -4.21
N THR A 41 -6.07 29.78 -3.20
CA THR A 41 -5.43 28.48 -3.19
C THR A 41 -5.91 27.65 -2.01
N LEU A 42 -6.12 26.35 -2.25
CA LEU A 42 -6.34 25.34 -1.23
C LEU A 42 -5.11 24.44 -1.15
N PHE A 43 -4.50 24.38 0.02
CA PHE A 43 -3.45 23.44 0.32
C PHE A 43 -3.96 22.28 1.15
N PHE A 44 -3.45 21.11 0.90
CA PHE A 44 -3.52 20.01 1.86
C PHE A 44 -2.20 19.29 1.92
N ILE A 45 -1.82 18.89 3.13
CA ILE A 45 -0.59 18.16 3.42
C ILE A 45 -0.97 16.89 4.15
N THR A 46 -0.51 15.75 3.68
CA THR A 46 -0.70 14.45 4.34
C THR A 46 0.49 13.55 4.06
N SER A 47 0.63 12.49 4.84
CA SER A 47 1.59 11.43 4.56
C SER A 47 0.95 10.35 3.67
N THR A 48 1.73 9.81 2.76
CA THR A 48 1.32 8.72 1.87
C THR A 48 2.01 7.39 2.20
N GLY A 49 2.92 7.38 3.15
CA GLY A 49 3.71 6.22 3.50
C GLY A 49 3.95 6.08 4.99
N TYR A 50 4.60 5.01 5.36
CA TYR A 50 5.05 4.72 6.71
C TYR A 50 6.57 4.81 6.74
N ALA A 51 7.13 5.28 7.85
CA ALA A 51 8.52 5.00 8.15
C ALA A 51 8.65 3.47 8.33
N ASP A 52 9.64 2.88 7.70
CA ASP A 52 9.89 1.46 7.88
C ASP A 52 10.24 1.18 9.34
N ALA A 53 9.59 0.18 9.91
CA ALA A 53 9.97 -0.28 11.24
C ALA A 53 11.36 -0.91 11.14
N ASP A 54 12.27 -0.53 12.03
CA ASP A 54 13.55 -1.21 12.11
C ASP A 54 13.31 -2.67 12.50
N PRO A 55 13.76 -3.67 11.70
CA PRO A 55 13.64 -5.08 12.04
C PRO A 55 14.30 -5.42 13.38
N VAL A 56 15.26 -4.62 13.83
CA VAL A 56 15.97 -4.79 15.11
C VAL A 56 15.05 -4.62 16.31
N ASP A 57 13.97 -3.86 16.21
CA ASP A 57 13.03 -3.66 17.31
C ASP A 57 12.05 -4.84 17.51
N SER A 58 11.88 -5.67 16.47
CA SER A 58 10.94 -6.80 16.51
C SER A 58 11.25 -7.86 17.58
N PRO A 59 12.52 -8.26 17.82
CA PRO A 59 12.86 -9.20 18.89
C PRO A 59 12.58 -8.67 20.28
N GLN A 60 12.74 -7.37 20.52
CA GLN A 60 12.48 -6.73 21.81
C GLN A 60 11.01 -6.86 22.22
N TYR A 61 10.11 -6.80 21.27
CA TYR A 61 8.67 -6.94 21.48
C TYR A 61 8.15 -8.37 21.27
N LYS A 62 9.04 -9.36 21.08
CA LYS A 62 8.69 -10.77 20.80
C LYS A 62 7.72 -10.91 19.62
N ILE A 63 7.79 -10.05 18.64
CA ILE A 63 7.03 -10.16 17.42
C ILE A 63 7.73 -11.18 16.53
N PRO A 64 7.09 -12.29 16.14
CA PRO A 64 7.68 -13.20 15.18
C PRO A 64 7.97 -12.47 13.88
N GLY A 65 9.20 -12.52 13.43
CA GLY A 65 9.64 -11.83 12.22
C GLY A 65 10.58 -12.70 11.41
N GLY A 66 10.82 -12.29 10.19
CA GLY A 66 11.74 -12.94 9.26
C GLY A 66 11.81 -12.18 7.96
N GLU A 67 12.50 -12.77 6.99
CA GLU A 67 12.64 -12.23 5.64
C GLU A 67 11.72 -12.95 4.68
N PHE A 68 10.93 -12.19 3.91
CA PHE A 68 10.10 -12.71 2.85
C PHE A 68 10.65 -12.29 1.48
N HIS A 69 10.97 -13.29 0.65
CA HIS A 69 11.51 -13.13 -0.70
C HIS A 69 10.54 -13.72 -1.73
N ILE A 70 9.92 -12.87 -2.52
CA ILE A 70 8.96 -13.29 -3.55
C ILE A 70 9.62 -14.18 -4.61
N GLU A 71 10.88 -13.94 -4.93
CA GLU A 71 11.66 -14.74 -5.88
C GLU A 71 11.70 -16.22 -5.50
N ARG A 72 11.99 -16.50 -4.22
CA ARG A 72 12.01 -17.88 -3.72
C ARG A 72 10.65 -18.54 -3.84
N CYS A 73 9.59 -17.81 -3.48
CA CYS A 73 8.22 -18.30 -3.60
C CYS A 73 7.87 -18.61 -5.05
N SER A 74 8.21 -17.70 -5.96
CA SER A 74 7.97 -17.82 -7.39
C SER A 74 8.73 -19.02 -8.01
N ALA A 75 10.02 -19.15 -7.69
CA ALA A 75 10.85 -20.26 -8.19
C ALA A 75 10.34 -21.63 -7.70
N LEU A 76 10.03 -21.74 -6.40
CA LEU A 76 9.52 -22.98 -5.82
C LEU A 76 8.12 -23.32 -6.30
N LEU A 77 7.25 -22.32 -6.53
CA LEU A 77 5.95 -22.52 -7.17
C LEU A 77 6.12 -23.07 -8.59
N ASN A 78 7.04 -22.51 -9.37
CA ASN A 78 7.32 -23.01 -10.72
C ASN A 78 7.76 -24.48 -10.72
N LEU A 79 8.66 -24.86 -9.78
CA LEU A 79 9.07 -26.25 -9.61
C LEU A 79 7.92 -27.16 -9.19
N TYR A 80 7.08 -26.71 -8.27
CA TYR A 80 5.91 -27.46 -7.83
C TYR A 80 4.92 -27.71 -8.98
N LEU A 81 4.60 -26.68 -9.76
CA LEU A 81 3.73 -26.82 -10.91
C LEU A 81 4.37 -27.66 -12.03
N ALA A 82 5.68 -27.56 -12.22
CA ALA A 82 6.42 -28.39 -13.17
C ALA A 82 6.39 -29.89 -12.79
N ALA A 83 6.46 -30.19 -11.50
CA ALA A 83 6.33 -31.58 -11.02
C ALA A 83 4.95 -32.19 -11.28
N ILE A 84 3.89 -31.38 -11.29
CA ILE A 84 2.51 -31.85 -11.51
C ILE A 84 2.15 -31.88 -12.99
N TYR A 85 2.48 -30.82 -13.74
CA TYR A 85 2.00 -30.59 -15.09
C TYR A 85 3.08 -30.74 -16.18
N GLY A 86 4.30 -31.11 -15.78
CA GLY A 86 5.48 -31.30 -16.64
C GLY A 86 6.44 -30.11 -16.63
N GLU A 87 7.69 -30.39 -16.96
CA GLU A 87 8.78 -29.40 -16.97
C GLU A 87 8.55 -28.28 -17.98
N ARG A 88 8.08 -27.15 -17.50
CA ARG A 88 7.82 -25.91 -18.25
C ARG A 88 7.91 -24.70 -17.32
N GLN A 89 7.94 -23.51 -17.91
CA GLN A 89 7.88 -22.23 -17.22
C GLN A 89 6.40 -21.88 -16.93
N TRP A 90 5.87 -22.30 -15.79
CA TRP A 90 4.49 -22.05 -15.36
C TRP A 90 4.28 -20.68 -14.75
N VAL A 91 5.31 -20.14 -14.09
CA VAL A 91 5.33 -18.77 -13.55
C VAL A 91 6.05 -17.88 -14.54
N GLU A 92 5.35 -16.90 -15.11
CA GLU A 92 5.88 -15.98 -16.12
C GLU A 92 6.71 -14.86 -15.47
N ALA A 93 6.20 -14.28 -14.38
CA ALA A 93 6.84 -13.18 -13.66
C ALA A 93 6.36 -13.10 -12.21
N HIS A 94 7.03 -12.27 -11.44
CA HIS A 94 6.59 -11.82 -10.13
C HIS A 94 6.92 -10.33 -9.99
N PHE A 95 6.11 -9.64 -9.20
CA PHE A 95 6.32 -8.22 -8.89
C PHE A 95 5.74 -7.90 -7.52
N GLU A 96 6.54 -7.33 -6.63
CA GLU A 96 6.19 -7.06 -5.23
C GLU A 96 5.70 -8.33 -4.50
N GLN A 97 4.40 -8.43 -4.21
CA GLN A 97 3.76 -9.58 -3.56
C GLN A 97 2.83 -10.33 -4.54
N GLN A 98 3.04 -10.15 -5.84
CA GLN A 98 2.22 -10.74 -6.87
C GLN A 98 2.99 -11.74 -7.73
N ILE A 99 2.34 -12.81 -8.12
CA ILE A 99 2.86 -13.83 -9.05
C ILE A 99 1.96 -13.89 -10.27
N TYR A 100 2.56 -13.93 -11.45
CA TYR A 100 1.92 -14.01 -12.76
C TYR A 100 2.14 -15.39 -13.35
N LEU A 101 1.08 -16.09 -13.72
CA LEU A 101 1.13 -17.39 -14.33
C LEU A 101 1.23 -17.28 -15.86
N ASN A 102 1.81 -18.28 -16.49
CA ASN A 102 1.89 -18.37 -17.95
C ASN A 102 0.57 -18.84 -18.56
N HIS A 103 -0.36 -17.91 -18.78
CA HIS A 103 -1.67 -18.19 -19.35
C HIS A 103 -1.61 -18.89 -20.72
N LYS A 104 -0.67 -18.48 -21.57
CA LYS A 104 -0.48 -19.09 -22.90
C LYS A 104 -0.18 -20.59 -22.79
N LEU A 105 0.70 -20.95 -21.86
CA LEU A 105 1.05 -22.34 -21.61
C LEU A 105 -0.14 -23.13 -21.04
N ILE A 106 -0.89 -22.53 -20.11
CA ILE A 106 -2.08 -23.14 -19.49
C ILE A 106 -3.14 -23.44 -20.56
N GLU A 107 -3.41 -22.49 -21.46
CA GLU A 107 -4.34 -22.65 -22.57
C GLU A 107 -3.87 -23.72 -23.56
N GLN A 108 -2.59 -23.69 -23.96
CA GLN A 108 -2.01 -24.69 -24.86
C GLN A 108 -2.13 -26.13 -24.33
N LYS A 109 -2.05 -26.26 -23.01
CA LYS A 109 -2.19 -27.57 -22.33
C LYS A 109 -3.64 -27.91 -21.97
N GLN A 110 -4.59 -27.03 -22.29
CA GLN A 110 -6.03 -27.19 -22.00
C GLN A 110 -6.29 -27.48 -20.51
N LEU A 111 -5.50 -26.84 -19.61
CA LEU A 111 -5.62 -27.02 -18.18
C LEU A 111 -6.64 -26.04 -17.60
N ASN A 112 -7.26 -26.45 -16.50
CA ASN A 112 -8.20 -25.61 -15.78
C ASN A 112 -7.44 -24.59 -14.91
N ILE A 113 -7.51 -23.32 -15.28
CA ILE A 113 -6.86 -22.22 -14.55
C ILE A 113 -7.30 -22.17 -13.08
N SER A 114 -8.57 -22.43 -12.77
CA SER A 114 -9.08 -22.41 -11.39
C SER A 114 -8.43 -23.49 -10.53
N GLU A 115 -8.18 -24.66 -11.09
CA GLU A 115 -7.47 -25.73 -10.38
C GLU A 115 -6.02 -25.35 -10.12
N ILE A 116 -5.34 -24.78 -11.11
CA ILE A 116 -3.95 -24.32 -10.95
C ILE A 116 -3.85 -23.22 -9.88
N LEU A 117 -4.75 -22.23 -9.90
CA LEU A 117 -4.81 -21.17 -8.93
C LEU A 117 -5.03 -21.68 -7.50
N ASN A 118 -5.92 -22.64 -7.32
CA ASN A 118 -6.19 -23.25 -6.01
C ASN A 118 -4.95 -24.01 -5.49
N ARG A 119 -4.36 -24.86 -6.33
CA ARG A 119 -3.13 -25.60 -5.96
C ARG A 119 -1.96 -24.67 -5.65
N ALA A 120 -1.80 -23.63 -6.45
CA ALA A 120 -0.75 -22.64 -6.22
C ALA A 120 -0.97 -21.88 -4.90
N ALA A 121 -2.21 -21.50 -4.59
CA ALA A 121 -2.52 -20.83 -3.33
C ALA A 121 -2.31 -21.75 -2.11
N GLU A 122 -2.76 -23.01 -2.19
CA GLU A 122 -2.54 -24.02 -1.16
C GLU A 122 -1.05 -24.32 -0.93
N PHE A 123 -0.25 -24.30 -1.96
CA PHE A 123 1.20 -24.48 -1.86
C PHE A 123 1.87 -23.27 -1.21
N LEU A 124 1.55 -22.06 -1.68
CA LEU A 124 2.20 -20.83 -1.21
C LEU A 124 1.84 -20.47 0.23
N VAL A 125 0.64 -20.80 0.71
CA VAL A 125 0.26 -20.50 2.10
C VAL A 125 1.08 -21.27 3.13
N GLN A 126 1.78 -22.33 2.72
CA GLN A 126 2.65 -23.13 3.60
C GLN A 126 4.03 -22.49 3.84
N PHE A 127 4.36 -21.41 3.11
CA PHE A 127 5.64 -20.74 3.27
C PHE A 127 5.69 -19.91 4.55
N SER A 128 6.84 -19.94 5.19
CA SER A 128 7.09 -19.07 6.35
C SER A 128 6.91 -17.61 5.97
N GLY A 129 6.19 -16.86 6.80
CA GLY A 129 5.90 -15.44 6.56
C GLY A 129 4.66 -15.16 5.71
N VAL A 130 4.08 -16.18 5.08
CA VAL A 130 2.83 -16.03 4.35
C VAL A 130 1.64 -16.14 5.31
N LYS A 131 0.78 -15.12 5.30
CA LYS A 131 -0.46 -15.10 6.09
C LYS A 131 -1.63 -15.68 5.31
N ASP A 132 -1.80 -15.26 4.06
CA ASP A 132 -2.85 -15.74 3.15
C ASP A 132 -2.41 -15.53 1.70
N VAL A 133 -3.06 -16.24 0.77
CA VAL A 133 -2.85 -16.09 -0.67
C VAL A 133 -4.19 -15.90 -1.35
N TYR A 134 -4.31 -14.83 -2.09
CA TYR A 134 -5.52 -14.47 -2.81
C TYR A 134 -5.32 -14.70 -4.30
N SER A 135 -6.05 -15.65 -4.87
CA SER A 135 -6.09 -15.81 -6.32
C SER A 135 -6.95 -14.70 -6.97
N SER A 136 -6.66 -14.39 -8.23
CA SER A 136 -7.47 -13.47 -9.05
C SER A 136 -8.96 -13.84 -9.01
N GLN A 137 -9.25 -15.13 -9.06
CA GLN A 137 -10.62 -15.64 -8.98
C GLN A 137 -11.25 -15.38 -7.59
N ARG A 138 -10.51 -15.62 -6.50
CA ARG A 138 -10.98 -15.32 -5.14
C ARG A 138 -11.23 -13.82 -4.94
N LEU A 139 -10.41 -12.96 -5.55
CA LEU A 139 -10.59 -11.52 -5.49
C LEU A 139 -11.83 -11.06 -6.26
N GLN A 140 -12.15 -11.68 -7.38
CA GLN A 140 -13.30 -11.31 -8.20
C GLN A 140 -14.62 -11.87 -7.68
N LEU A 141 -14.64 -13.14 -7.27
CA LEU A 141 -15.84 -13.90 -6.93
C LEU A 141 -16.01 -14.18 -5.45
N GLY A 142 -14.97 -13.98 -4.65
CA GLY A 142 -14.95 -14.32 -3.24
C GLY A 142 -15.86 -13.43 -2.39
N ALA A 143 -16.27 -13.96 -1.23
CA ALA A 143 -17.04 -13.23 -0.24
C ALA A 143 -16.27 -12.00 0.25
N TRP A 144 -17.02 -10.93 0.49
CA TRP A 144 -16.46 -9.69 1.01
C TRP A 144 -15.95 -9.87 2.44
N THR A 145 -14.70 -9.50 2.68
CA THR A 145 -14.11 -9.32 4.00
C THR A 145 -13.31 -8.02 4.01
N PRO A 146 -13.06 -7.38 5.17
CA PRO A 146 -12.28 -6.13 5.23
C PRO A 146 -10.88 -6.24 4.60
N THR A 147 -10.25 -7.40 4.68
CA THR A 147 -8.93 -7.63 4.09
C THR A 147 -9.01 -7.78 2.57
N ILE A 148 -9.95 -8.59 2.09
CA ILE A 148 -10.19 -8.77 0.65
C ILE A 148 -10.57 -7.44 -0.01
N ASP A 149 -11.39 -6.63 0.65
CA ASP A 149 -11.80 -5.32 0.13
C ASP A 149 -10.60 -4.39 -0.12
N LYS A 150 -9.64 -4.39 0.79
CA LYS A 150 -8.39 -3.62 0.59
C LYS A 150 -7.63 -4.06 -0.66
N ILE A 151 -7.42 -5.37 -0.81
CA ILE A 151 -6.68 -5.92 -1.96
C ILE A 151 -7.47 -5.69 -3.25
N LYS A 152 -8.79 -5.84 -3.23
CA LYS A 152 -9.68 -5.55 -4.37
C LYS A 152 -9.54 -4.12 -4.90
N ASN A 153 -9.37 -3.14 -4.00
CA ASN A 153 -9.20 -1.75 -4.40
C ASN A 153 -7.92 -1.48 -5.19
N TYR A 154 -6.91 -2.34 -5.05
CA TYR A 154 -5.67 -2.29 -5.82
C TYR A 154 -5.65 -3.27 -7.00
N TYR A 155 -6.60 -4.20 -7.06
CA TYR A 155 -6.64 -5.24 -8.07
C TYR A 155 -7.23 -4.71 -9.38
N ASN A 156 -6.49 -4.89 -10.47
CA ASN A 156 -6.94 -4.63 -11.83
C ASN A 156 -6.84 -5.95 -12.64
N PRO A 157 -7.96 -6.48 -13.19
CA PRO A 157 -7.96 -7.74 -13.92
C PRO A 157 -7.01 -7.80 -15.13
N ILE A 158 -6.60 -6.64 -15.67
CA ILE A 158 -5.75 -6.56 -16.87
C ILE A 158 -4.26 -6.61 -16.53
N CYS A 159 -3.86 -6.04 -15.40
CA CYS A 159 -2.44 -5.85 -15.08
C CYS A 159 -2.01 -6.42 -13.73
N SER A 160 -2.92 -6.78 -12.84
CA SER A 160 -2.56 -7.43 -11.57
C SER A 160 -2.23 -8.90 -11.77
N GLY A 161 -1.37 -9.43 -10.89
CA GLY A 161 -0.98 -10.84 -10.89
C GLY A 161 -2.13 -11.80 -10.57
N ASP A 162 -1.92 -13.05 -10.92
CA ASP A 162 -2.88 -14.13 -10.68
C ASP A 162 -3.00 -14.52 -9.21
N LEU A 163 -1.92 -14.35 -8.46
CA LEU A 163 -1.83 -14.65 -7.04
C LEU A 163 -1.25 -13.44 -6.31
N TRP A 164 -1.93 -13.03 -5.25
CA TRP A 164 -1.48 -11.98 -4.32
C TRP A 164 -1.13 -12.63 -2.99
N ILE A 165 0.09 -12.41 -2.51
CA ILE A 165 0.58 -12.96 -1.24
C ILE A 165 0.45 -11.92 -0.15
N GLU A 166 -0.32 -12.22 0.89
CA GLU A 166 -0.36 -11.41 2.11
C GLU A 166 0.71 -11.92 3.07
N VAL A 167 1.69 -11.07 3.39
CA VAL A 167 2.78 -11.39 4.29
C VAL A 167 2.38 -11.09 5.73
N LEU A 168 2.83 -11.92 6.67
CA LEU A 168 2.59 -11.72 8.10
C LEU A 168 3.22 -10.41 8.60
N PRO A 169 2.52 -9.69 9.49
CA PRO A 169 3.12 -8.53 10.16
C PRO A 169 4.40 -8.90 10.91
N GLY A 170 5.36 -7.97 10.94
CA GLY A 170 6.68 -8.19 11.52
C GLY A 170 7.70 -8.84 10.58
N TRP A 171 7.27 -9.28 9.39
CA TRP A 171 8.16 -9.79 8.36
C TRP A 171 8.63 -8.68 7.45
N THR A 172 9.91 -8.72 7.07
CA THR A 172 10.52 -7.79 6.12
C THR A 172 10.33 -8.32 4.70
N VAL A 173 9.66 -7.55 3.86
CA VAL A 173 9.51 -7.86 2.43
C VAL A 173 10.68 -7.26 1.67
N PHE A 174 11.46 -8.11 1.01
CA PHE A 174 12.53 -7.70 0.14
C PHE A 174 11.99 -7.48 -1.27
N ARG A 175 12.39 -6.36 -1.88
CA ARG A 175 12.10 -6.04 -3.27
C ARG A 175 13.34 -6.29 -4.10
N GLU A 176 13.17 -7.03 -5.20
CA GLU A 176 14.23 -7.18 -6.19
C GLU A 176 14.72 -5.81 -6.68
N HIS A 177 16.02 -5.68 -6.84
CA HIS A 177 16.70 -4.50 -7.37
C HIS A 177 16.50 -3.21 -6.58
N SER A 178 15.93 -3.26 -5.38
CA SER A 178 15.82 -2.12 -4.47
C SER A 178 16.56 -2.42 -3.17
N LEU A 179 17.24 -1.40 -2.63
CA LEU A 179 17.75 -1.43 -1.26
C LEU A 179 16.64 -1.19 -0.24
N ASP A 180 15.44 -0.84 -0.74
CA ASP A 180 14.30 -0.55 0.12
C ASP A 180 13.66 -1.86 0.57
N THR A 181 13.64 -2.07 1.87
CA THR A 181 12.91 -3.14 2.53
C THR A 181 11.70 -2.56 3.22
N GLN A 182 10.61 -3.30 3.28
CA GLN A 182 9.40 -2.87 3.96
C GLN A 182 8.94 -3.92 4.98
N VAL A 183 8.77 -3.50 6.23
CA VAL A 183 8.22 -4.36 7.28
C VAL A 183 6.69 -4.32 7.23
N GLN A 184 6.06 -5.49 7.18
CA GLN A 184 4.60 -5.59 7.22
C GLN A 184 4.09 -5.27 8.63
N ARG A 185 3.01 -4.47 8.71
CA ARG A 185 2.43 -4.01 9.97
C ARG A 185 1.03 -4.57 10.21
N TYR A 186 0.65 -4.69 11.47
CA TYR A 186 -0.72 -5.05 11.86
C TYR A 186 -1.73 -3.94 11.57
N SER A 187 -1.34 -2.71 11.80
CA SER A 187 -2.21 -1.54 11.64
C SER A 187 -1.51 -0.45 10.84
N TYR A 188 -2.31 0.39 10.22
CA TYR A 188 -1.79 1.58 9.59
C TYR A 188 -1.43 2.61 10.65
N ALA A 189 -0.27 3.25 10.53
CA ALA A 189 0.03 4.45 11.28
C ALA A 189 -0.90 5.57 10.81
N SER A 190 -1.51 6.28 11.75
CA SER A 190 -2.27 7.48 11.42
C SER A 190 -1.31 8.60 11.05
N ALA A 191 -1.60 9.31 9.98
CA ALA A 191 -0.87 10.49 9.57
C ALA A 191 -1.74 11.73 9.72
N PRO A 192 -1.17 12.89 10.03
CA PRO A 192 -1.92 14.13 10.04
C PRO A 192 -2.40 14.49 8.63
N LEU A 193 -3.57 15.08 8.54
CA LEU A 193 -4.06 15.72 7.34
C LEU A 193 -4.34 17.18 7.66
N ILE A 194 -3.62 18.07 7.02
CA ILE A 194 -3.69 19.51 7.25
C ILE A 194 -4.34 20.16 6.00
N PHE A 195 -5.36 20.97 6.22
CA PHE A 195 -5.95 21.82 5.18
C PHE A 195 -5.69 23.29 5.49
N ILE A 196 -5.31 24.05 4.47
CA ILE A 196 -5.10 25.49 4.54
C ILE A 196 -5.81 26.12 3.34
N GLY A 197 -6.77 27.01 3.60
CA GLY A 197 -7.54 27.66 2.54
C GLY A 197 -8.31 28.88 3.03
N ASN A 198 -8.76 29.70 2.08
CA ASN A 198 -9.52 30.90 2.38
C ASN A 198 -10.85 30.58 3.08
N GLY A 199 -11.13 31.26 4.19
CA GLY A 199 -12.34 31.09 4.96
C GLY A 199 -12.35 29.89 5.92
N MET A 200 -11.26 29.10 5.97
CA MET A 200 -11.11 28.06 6.96
C MET A 200 -10.75 28.62 8.32
N LYS A 201 -11.41 28.14 9.37
CA LYS A 201 -11.06 28.47 10.74
C LYS A 201 -10.04 27.50 11.27
N PRO A 202 -9.07 27.94 12.11
CA PRO A 202 -8.18 27.02 12.79
C PRO A 202 -8.96 26.08 13.71
N GLU A 203 -8.92 24.79 13.43
CA GLU A 203 -9.60 23.76 14.19
C GLU A 203 -8.82 22.45 14.12
N ILE A 204 -8.82 21.70 15.23
CA ILE A 204 -8.23 20.36 15.30
C ILE A 204 -9.38 19.34 15.35
N ILE A 205 -9.47 18.49 14.36
CA ILE A 205 -10.51 17.44 14.26
C ILE A 205 -9.86 16.10 14.61
N HIS A 206 -10.36 15.45 15.66
CA HIS A 206 -9.84 14.15 16.11
C HIS A 206 -10.57 12.95 15.49
N ALA A 207 -11.60 13.19 14.68
CA ALA A 207 -12.31 12.12 14.02
C ALA A 207 -11.40 11.39 13.00
N PRO A 208 -11.35 10.04 13.02
CA PRO A 208 -10.56 9.29 12.05
C PRO A 208 -11.18 9.43 10.66
N ILE A 209 -10.31 9.71 9.68
CA ILE A 209 -10.67 9.85 8.27
C ILE A 209 -9.88 8.88 7.42
N LYS A 210 -10.38 8.58 6.24
CA LYS A 210 -9.68 7.78 5.23
C LYS A 210 -9.12 8.68 4.14
N ILE A 211 -7.98 8.34 3.58
CA ILE A 211 -7.36 9.05 2.44
C ILE A 211 -8.37 9.27 1.29
N GLY A 212 -9.24 8.30 1.04
CA GLY A 212 -10.28 8.40 0.02
C GLY A 212 -11.31 9.51 0.24
N ASN A 213 -11.39 10.12 1.44
CA ASN A 213 -12.23 11.29 1.68
C ASN A 213 -11.64 12.59 1.13
N ILE A 214 -10.33 12.63 0.82
CA ILE A 214 -9.63 13.88 0.40
C ILE A 214 -10.19 14.39 -0.91
N ALA A 215 -10.21 13.57 -1.96
CA ALA A 215 -10.65 14.00 -3.29
C ALA A 215 -12.11 14.52 -3.33
N PRO A 216 -13.11 13.84 -2.75
CA PRO A 216 -14.46 14.38 -2.68
C PRO A 216 -14.55 15.63 -1.80
N THR A 217 -13.72 15.77 -0.75
CA THR A 217 -13.68 16.98 0.08
C THR A 217 -13.14 18.19 -0.70
N VAL A 218 -12.04 17.99 -1.42
CA VAL A 218 -11.49 19.04 -2.29
C VAL A 218 -12.50 19.46 -3.35
N ALA A 219 -13.17 18.50 -4.00
CA ALA A 219 -14.21 18.79 -4.99
C ALA A 219 -15.38 19.55 -4.38
N HIS A 220 -15.83 19.17 -3.16
CA HIS A 220 -16.87 19.86 -2.44
C HIS A 220 -16.49 21.32 -2.10
N TYR A 221 -15.26 21.53 -1.60
CA TYR A 221 -14.74 22.86 -1.30
C TYR A 221 -14.67 23.75 -2.54
N MET A 222 -14.21 23.19 -3.66
CA MET A 222 -14.12 23.87 -4.95
C MET A 222 -15.49 24.03 -5.65
N ARG A 223 -16.56 23.44 -5.13
CA ARG A 223 -17.90 23.40 -5.73
C ARG A 223 -17.92 22.79 -7.13
N ILE A 224 -17.11 21.77 -7.34
CA ILE A 224 -17.09 20.98 -8.57
C ILE A 224 -17.59 19.55 -8.27
N ARG A 225 -17.90 18.81 -9.33
CA ARG A 225 -18.30 17.40 -9.20
C ARG A 225 -17.15 16.57 -8.65
N ALA A 226 -17.45 15.70 -7.68
CA ALA A 226 -16.48 14.73 -7.19
C ALA A 226 -16.04 13.76 -8.30
N PRO A 227 -14.81 13.23 -8.23
CA PRO A 227 -14.34 12.20 -9.17
C PRO A 227 -15.30 11.01 -9.24
N ASN A 228 -15.49 10.42 -10.42
CA ASN A 228 -16.44 9.32 -10.61
C ASN A 228 -16.12 8.09 -9.76
N ALA A 229 -14.85 7.87 -9.44
CA ALA A 229 -14.39 6.78 -8.59
C ALA A 229 -14.42 7.10 -7.08
N ALA A 230 -14.83 8.31 -6.68
CA ALA A 230 -14.93 8.68 -5.27
C ALA A 230 -16.18 8.06 -4.65
N VAL A 231 -15.99 7.03 -3.84
CA VAL A 231 -17.06 6.29 -3.16
C VAL A 231 -17.29 6.78 -1.73
N LEU A 232 -16.36 7.55 -1.17
CA LEU A 232 -16.47 8.09 0.18
C LEU A 232 -17.06 9.50 0.18
N ALA A 233 -17.78 9.84 1.24
CA ALA A 233 -18.37 11.17 1.39
C ALA A 233 -17.28 12.23 1.66
N PRO A 234 -17.51 13.50 1.25
CA PRO A 234 -16.66 14.60 1.64
C PRO A 234 -16.72 14.82 3.16
N MET A 235 -15.64 15.32 3.74
CA MET A 235 -15.59 15.75 5.13
C MET A 235 -16.47 17.01 5.30
N THR A 236 -17.43 16.96 6.20
CA THR A 236 -18.42 18.05 6.40
C THR A 236 -17.86 19.18 7.23
N ASP A 237 -16.80 18.93 7.99
CA ASP A 237 -16.20 19.89 8.92
C ASP A 237 -15.31 20.92 8.20
N ILE A 238 -14.90 20.63 6.96
CA ILE A 238 -14.15 21.56 6.11
C ILE A 238 -15.15 22.40 5.32
N ARG A 239 -15.54 23.52 5.91
CA ARG A 239 -16.46 24.47 5.29
C ARG A 239 -15.73 25.75 4.89
N LYS A 240 -16.17 26.29 3.77
CA LYS A 240 -15.78 27.63 3.33
C LYS A 240 -16.63 28.66 4.04
#